data_71e0c768acd4a9b1455a00bda1d5be20
#
_entry.id   71e0c768acd4a9b1455a00bda1d5be20
#
_cell.length_a   1.000
_cell.length_b   1.000
_cell.length_c   1.000
_cell.angle_alpha   90.00
_cell.angle_beta   90.00
_cell.angle_gamma   90.00
#
_symmetry.space_group_name_H-M   'P 1'
#
loop_
_entity.id
_entity.type
_entity.pdbx_description
1 polymer ?
#
loop_
_entity_poly.entity_id
_entity_poly.type
_entity_poly.pdbx_seq_one_letter_code
_entity_poly.pdbx_strand_id
1 'polypeptide(L)'
;MNPKILIVDDQYGIRMLLSEIFQKEGYRTFEAANGFDALRIAQEEKPNLVLLDMKIPGMDGLDILRHLKRRDPDVNIIMMTAYGELDMIAQARQLGAKAHFTKPFDIDELRLAVDQCLPPQLTT
;
A
#
# COMPACT_ATOMS: atom_id res chain seq x y z
N MET A 1 10.76 11.55 -12.80
CA MET A 1 11.01 10.31 -12.04
C MET A 1 9.71 9.61 -11.75
N ASN A 2 9.71 8.31 -11.86
CA ASN A 2 8.48 7.55 -11.65
C ASN A 2 8.24 7.35 -10.14
N PRO A 3 7.02 7.57 -9.66
CA PRO A 3 6.71 7.29 -8.27
C PRO A 3 6.90 5.82 -7.94
N LYS A 4 7.19 5.55 -6.68
CA LYS A 4 7.45 4.22 -6.17
C LYS A 4 6.28 3.74 -5.34
N ILE A 5 5.84 2.51 -5.61
CA ILE A 5 4.75 1.87 -4.87
C ILE A 5 5.31 0.62 -4.21
N LEU A 6 5.10 0.51 -2.90
CA LEU A 6 5.42 -0.71 -2.16
C LEU A 6 4.13 -1.51 -1.95
N ILE A 7 4.15 -2.77 -2.36
CA ILE A 7 3.01 -3.67 -2.24
C ILE A 7 3.31 -4.68 -1.13
N VAL A 8 2.51 -4.64 -0.07
CA VAL A 8 2.69 -5.50 1.10
C VAL A 8 1.53 -6.46 1.20
N ASP A 9 1.76 -7.74 0.91
CA ASP A 9 0.74 -8.78 0.95
C ASP A 9 1.45 -10.12 1.04
N ASP A 10 0.96 -11.02 1.89
CA ASP A 10 1.58 -12.34 2.03
C ASP A 10 1.22 -13.29 0.89
N GLN A 11 0.24 -12.95 0.07
CA GLN A 11 -0.18 -13.77 -1.07
C GLN A 11 0.63 -13.40 -2.31
N TYR A 12 1.43 -14.34 -2.78
CA TYR A 12 2.30 -14.12 -3.93
C TYR A 12 1.52 -13.69 -5.18
N GLY A 13 0.39 -14.34 -5.45
CA GLY A 13 -0.42 -14.03 -6.63
C GLY A 13 -0.93 -12.61 -6.66
N ILE A 14 -1.33 -12.09 -5.49
CA ILE A 14 -1.82 -10.72 -5.39
C ILE A 14 -0.67 -9.74 -5.59
N ARG A 15 0.49 -10.00 -4.98
CA ARG A 15 1.66 -9.12 -5.20
C ARG A 15 2.04 -9.06 -6.67
N MET A 16 2.09 -10.21 -7.34
CA MET A 16 2.42 -10.27 -8.76
C MET A 16 1.43 -9.50 -9.62
N LEU A 17 0.15 -9.70 -9.35
CA LEU A 17 -0.91 -9.03 -10.10
C LEU A 17 -0.81 -7.51 -9.96
N LEU A 18 -0.72 -7.02 -8.73
CA LEU A 18 -0.67 -5.59 -8.48
C LEU A 18 0.62 -4.97 -9.02
N SER A 19 1.74 -5.67 -8.85
CA SER A 19 3.01 -5.19 -9.38
C SER A 19 2.95 -5.02 -10.89
N GLU A 20 2.41 -6.01 -11.60
CA GLU A 20 2.29 -5.94 -13.05
C GLU A 20 1.38 -4.79 -13.49
N ILE A 21 0.25 -4.63 -12.82
CA ILE A 21 -0.71 -3.58 -13.16
C ILE A 21 -0.06 -2.20 -13.04
N PHE A 22 0.60 -1.94 -11.92
CA PHE A 22 1.16 -0.61 -11.67
C PHE A 22 2.44 -0.34 -12.46
N GLN A 23 3.22 -1.38 -12.77
CA GLN A 23 4.36 -1.22 -13.68
C GLN A 23 3.89 -0.77 -15.06
N LYS A 24 2.79 -1.33 -15.54
CA LYS A 24 2.23 -0.93 -16.85
C LYS A 24 1.76 0.52 -16.85
N GLU A 25 1.42 1.06 -15.70
CA GLU A 25 1.03 2.46 -15.58
C GLU A 25 2.20 3.40 -15.35
N GLY A 26 3.42 2.88 -15.34
CA GLY A 26 4.61 3.70 -15.25
C GLY A 26 5.18 3.86 -13.85
N TYR A 27 4.63 3.16 -12.86
CA TYR A 27 5.16 3.21 -11.50
C TYR A 27 6.27 2.20 -11.30
N ARG A 28 7.21 2.53 -10.41
CA ARG A 28 8.19 1.54 -9.95
C ARG A 28 7.57 0.80 -8.78
N THR A 29 7.63 -0.52 -8.80
CA THR A 29 7.00 -1.34 -7.76
C THR A 29 8.03 -2.12 -6.97
N PHE A 30 7.75 -2.28 -5.67
CA PHE A 30 8.52 -3.10 -4.74
C PHE A 30 7.54 -3.98 -3.99
N GLU A 31 7.96 -5.15 -3.59
CA GLU A 31 7.08 -6.14 -2.96
C GLU A 31 7.64 -6.58 -1.62
N ALA A 32 6.74 -6.77 -0.65
CA ALA A 32 7.08 -7.35 0.64
C ALA A 32 6.00 -8.34 1.05
N ALA A 33 6.41 -9.48 1.58
CA ALA A 33 5.49 -10.53 2.01
C ALA A 33 5.16 -10.47 3.51
N ASN A 34 5.85 -9.61 4.25
CA ASN A 34 5.67 -9.48 5.70
C ASN A 34 6.04 -8.06 6.14
N GLY A 35 5.74 -7.77 7.41
CA GLY A 35 5.96 -6.44 7.95
C GLY A 35 7.42 -6.04 8.08
N PHE A 36 8.29 -6.97 8.41
CA PHE A 36 9.72 -6.68 8.56
C PHE A 36 10.33 -6.25 7.22
N ASP A 37 10.03 -7.00 6.16
CA ASP A 37 10.50 -6.66 4.82
C ASP A 37 9.89 -5.35 4.34
N ALA A 38 8.61 -5.12 4.67
CA ALA A 38 7.95 -3.87 4.30
C ALA A 38 8.66 -2.66 4.91
N LEU A 39 8.99 -2.73 6.19
CA LEU A 39 9.66 -1.62 6.86
C LEU A 39 11.08 -1.42 6.34
N ARG A 40 11.79 -2.51 6.07
CA ARG A 40 13.14 -2.44 5.50
C ARG A 40 13.13 -1.79 4.12
N ILE A 41 12.24 -2.26 3.25
CA ILE A 41 12.13 -1.71 1.89
C ILE A 41 11.67 -0.26 1.92
N ALA A 42 10.74 0.08 2.80
CA ALA A 42 10.30 1.46 2.93
C ALA A 42 11.44 2.39 3.34
N GLN A 43 12.33 1.92 4.19
CA GLN A 43 13.49 2.70 4.60
C GLN A 43 14.49 2.87 3.46
N GLU A 44 14.73 1.81 2.70
CA GLU A 44 15.70 1.80 1.61
C GLU A 44 15.22 2.57 0.39
N GLU A 45 13.96 2.35 -0.01
CA GLU A 45 13.43 2.85 -1.28
C GLU A 45 12.59 4.10 -1.15
N LYS A 46 12.09 4.39 0.04
CA LYS A 46 11.25 5.57 0.31
C LYS A 46 10.08 5.68 -0.66
N PRO A 47 9.16 4.70 -0.65
CA PRO A 47 8.05 4.71 -1.60
C PRO A 47 7.12 5.91 -1.38
N ASN A 48 6.48 6.34 -2.44
CA ASN A 48 5.49 7.41 -2.39
C ASN A 48 4.13 6.92 -1.90
N LEU A 49 3.87 5.62 -2.10
CA LEU A 49 2.62 5.00 -1.72
C LEU A 49 2.86 3.56 -1.30
N VAL A 50 2.13 3.11 -0.27
CA VAL A 50 2.17 1.73 0.19
C VAL A 50 0.77 1.14 0.10
N LEU A 51 0.65 0.02 -0.59
CA LEU A 51 -0.55 -0.81 -0.57
C LEU A 51 -0.33 -1.85 0.52
N LEU A 52 -1.05 -1.72 1.62
CA LEU A 52 -0.78 -2.50 2.82
C LEU A 52 -1.92 -3.43 3.16
N ASP A 53 -1.67 -4.74 3.05
CA ASP A 53 -2.59 -5.74 3.57
C ASP A 53 -2.50 -5.74 5.10
N MET A 54 -3.62 -5.45 5.75
CA MET A 54 -3.66 -5.32 7.20
C MET A 54 -3.64 -6.67 7.92
N LYS A 55 -3.81 -7.77 7.20
CA LYS A 55 -3.90 -9.11 7.76
C LYS A 55 -2.75 -10.00 7.32
N ILE A 56 -1.52 -9.53 7.48
CA ILE A 56 -0.35 -10.36 7.18
C ILE A 56 0.19 -10.98 8.48
N PRO A 57 0.76 -12.20 8.41
CA PRO A 57 1.30 -12.84 9.61
C PRO A 57 2.50 -12.12 10.19
N GLY A 58 2.67 -12.21 11.49
CA GLY A 58 3.89 -11.82 12.19
C GLY A 58 3.94 -10.40 12.70
N MET A 59 3.21 -9.47 12.13
CA MET A 59 3.17 -8.09 12.59
C MET A 59 1.79 -7.50 12.35
N ASP A 60 1.29 -6.77 13.34
CA ASP A 60 -0.02 -6.11 13.24
C ASP A 60 0.04 -5.00 12.18
N GLY A 61 -0.95 -5.00 11.28
CA GLY A 61 -1.03 -4.00 10.22
C GLY A 61 -1.08 -2.56 10.73
N LEU A 62 -1.73 -2.33 11.86
CA LEU A 62 -1.75 -0.99 12.47
C LEU A 62 -0.37 -0.57 12.95
N ASP A 63 0.43 -1.50 13.45
CA ASP A 63 1.79 -1.19 13.88
C ASP A 63 2.68 -0.88 12.67
N ILE A 64 2.51 -1.60 11.58
CA ILE A 64 3.23 -1.31 10.33
C ILE A 64 2.89 0.10 9.87
N LEU A 65 1.60 0.42 9.86
CA LEU A 65 1.12 1.74 9.45
C LEU A 65 1.71 2.85 10.31
N ARG A 66 1.73 2.65 11.64
CA ARG A 66 2.33 3.63 12.56
C ARG A 66 3.80 3.87 12.24
N HIS A 67 4.56 2.80 12.03
CA HIS A 67 5.98 2.89 11.71
C HIS A 67 6.22 3.62 10.39
N LEU A 68 5.43 3.29 9.37
CA LEU A 68 5.57 3.94 8.06
C LEU A 68 5.29 5.43 8.15
N LYS A 69 4.22 5.82 8.83
CA LYS A 69 3.84 7.23 8.97
C LYS A 69 4.79 8.00 9.86
N ARG A 70 5.37 7.35 10.85
CA ARG A 70 6.34 8.01 11.74
C ARG A 70 7.62 8.36 10.97
N ARG A 71 8.08 7.46 10.09
CA ARG A 71 9.27 7.69 9.29
C ARG A 71 9.06 8.71 8.17
N ASP A 72 7.90 8.63 7.53
CA ASP A 72 7.57 9.51 6.42
C ASP A 72 6.11 9.93 6.56
N PRO A 73 5.85 11.08 7.21
CA PRO A 73 4.48 11.53 7.38
C PRO A 73 3.72 11.79 6.09
N ASP A 74 4.44 11.99 4.99
CA ASP A 74 3.82 12.29 3.69
C ASP A 74 3.53 11.05 2.86
N VAL A 75 3.95 9.85 3.31
CA VAL A 75 3.69 8.64 2.53
C VAL A 75 2.19 8.38 2.45
N ASN A 76 1.72 8.04 1.26
CA ASN A 76 0.32 7.66 1.06
C ASN A 76 0.15 6.18 1.37
N ILE A 77 -0.81 5.86 2.21
CA ILE A 77 -1.09 4.46 2.56
C ILE A 77 -2.53 4.13 2.20
N ILE A 78 -2.68 3.12 1.36
CA ILE A 78 -3.96 2.52 1.02
C ILE A 78 -3.96 1.13 1.65
N MET A 79 -4.91 0.88 2.54
CA MET A 79 -4.96 -0.41 3.22
C MET A 79 -5.93 -1.36 2.52
N MET A 80 -5.60 -2.64 2.61
CA MET A 80 -6.46 -3.71 2.14
C MET A 80 -6.90 -4.53 3.34
N THR A 81 -8.21 -4.79 3.46
CA THR A 81 -8.78 -5.40 4.66
C THR A 81 -9.69 -6.57 4.29
N ALA A 82 -10.00 -7.40 5.28
CA ALA A 82 -11.05 -8.39 5.16
C ALA A 82 -12.40 -7.76 5.47
N TYR A 83 -13.47 -8.41 5.05
CA TYR A 83 -14.82 -7.96 5.33
C TYR A 83 -15.05 -7.92 6.85
N GLY A 84 -15.71 -6.86 7.31
CA GLY A 84 -16.10 -6.74 8.71
C GLY A 84 -15.09 -6.09 9.64
N GLU A 85 -13.97 -5.59 9.12
CA GLU A 85 -12.88 -5.02 9.94
C GLU A 85 -13.10 -3.51 10.20
N LEU A 86 -14.30 -3.13 10.63
CA LEU A 86 -14.68 -1.71 10.74
C LEU A 86 -13.84 -0.94 11.77
N ASP A 87 -13.54 -1.56 12.92
CA ASP A 87 -12.76 -0.89 13.95
C ASP A 87 -11.33 -0.65 13.49
N MET A 88 -10.74 -1.62 12.80
CA MET A 88 -9.40 -1.48 12.26
C MET A 88 -9.36 -0.37 11.20
N ILE A 89 -10.37 -0.31 10.35
CA ILE A 89 -10.45 0.73 9.31
C ILE A 89 -10.50 2.12 9.95
N ALA A 90 -11.33 2.28 10.99
CA ALA A 90 -11.43 3.57 11.69
C ALA A 90 -10.10 3.97 12.32
N GLN A 91 -9.42 3.04 13.00
CA GLN A 91 -8.12 3.33 13.61
C GLN A 91 -7.06 3.67 12.57
N ALA A 92 -7.03 2.92 11.47
CA ALA A 92 -6.08 3.17 10.39
C ALA A 92 -6.28 4.54 9.77
N ARG A 93 -7.52 4.94 9.58
CA ARG A 93 -7.83 6.27 9.05
C ARG A 93 -7.34 7.37 9.97
N GLN A 94 -7.51 7.21 11.28
CA GLN A 94 -6.99 8.17 12.26
C GLN A 94 -5.47 8.25 12.23
N LEU A 95 -4.80 7.14 11.89
CA LEU A 95 -3.35 7.10 11.77
C LEU A 95 -2.85 7.64 10.43
N GLY A 96 -3.74 8.01 9.53
CA GLY A 96 -3.38 8.67 8.28
C GLY A 96 -3.53 7.84 7.02
N ALA A 97 -4.16 6.67 7.09
CA ALA A 97 -4.46 5.92 5.86
C ALA A 97 -5.43 6.71 4.98
N LYS A 98 -5.14 6.77 3.70
CA LYS A 98 -5.91 7.58 2.73
C LYS A 98 -7.18 6.89 2.28
N ALA A 99 -7.15 5.58 2.13
CA ALA A 99 -8.26 4.81 1.61
C ALA A 99 -8.17 3.37 2.09
N HIS A 100 -9.27 2.65 1.96
CA HIS A 100 -9.28 1.22 2.24
C HIS A 100 -10.07 0.48 1.15
N PHE A 101 -9.66 -0.77 0.91
CA PHE A 101 -10.35 -1.66 0.00
C PHE A 101 -10.54 -3.00 0.69
N THR A 102 -11.76 -3.53 0.61
CA THR A 102 -12.08 -4.84 1.17
C THR A 102 -11.83 -5.91 0.11
N LYS A 103 -11.13 -6.97 0.47
CA LYS A 103 -10.90 -8.09 -0.44
C LYS A 103 -12.17 -8.93 -0.58
N PRO A 104 -12.50 -9.38 -1.79
CA PRO A 104 -11.86 -9.07 -3.06
C PRO A 104 -12.21 -7.65 -3.52
N PHE A 105 -11.22 -6.93 -4.01
CA PHE A 105 -11.41 -5.55 -4.42
C PHE A 105 -11.48 -5.43 -5.94
N ASP A 106 -12.06 -4.33 -6.39
CA ASP A 106 -12.12 -4.00 -7.81
C ASP A 106 -10.80 -3.35 -8.23
N ILE A 107 -10.15 -3.92 -9.25
CA ILE A 107 -8.84 -3.45 -9.73
C ILE A 107 -8.93 -2.02 -10.25
N ASP A 108 -9.99 -1.69 -10.99
CA ASP A 108 -10.12 -0.35 -11.56
C ASP A 108 -10.33 0.71 -10.48
N GLU A 109 -11.09 0.38 -9.43
CA GLU A 109 -11.26 1.29 -8.30
C GLU A 109 -9.94 1.51 -7.57
N LEU A 110 -9.15 0.45 -7.40
CA LEU A 110 -7.84 0.57 -6.76
C LEU A 110 -6.89 1.43 -7.59
N ARG A 111 -6.86 1.21 -8.90
CA ARG A 111 -6.02 2.01 -9.80
C ARG A 111 -6.39 3.49 -9.72
N LEU A 112 -7.67 3.79 -9.70
CA LEU A 112 -8.14 5.17 -9.60
C LEU A 112 -7.72 5.80 -8.27
N ALA A 113 -7.84 5.05 -7.18
CA ALA A 113 -7.42 5.56 -5.87
C ALA A 113 -5.93 5.86 -5.81
N VAL A 114 -5.10 5.00 -6.41
CA VAL A 114 -3.65 5.23 -6.49
C VAL A 114 -3.37 6.49 -7.30
N ASP A 115 -4.02 6.63 -8.45
CA ASP A 115 -3.82 7.81 -9.31
C ASP A 115 -4.22 9.10 -8.61
N GLN A 116 -5.23 9.06 -7.75
CA GLN A 116 -5.66 10.23 -6.99
C GLN A 116 -4.67 10.60 -5.89
N CYS A 117 -3.93 9.63 -5.36
CA CYS A 117 -2.96 9.88 -4.29
C CYS A 117 -1.61 10.37 -4.81
N LEU A 118 -1.26 10.03 -6.04
CA LEU A 118 0.05 10.35 -6.60
C LEU A 118 -0.07 11.42 -7.68
N PRO A 119 0.96 12.25 -7.84
CA PRO A 119 0.91 13.27 -8.89
C PRO A 119 0.76 12.61 -10.26
N PRO A 120 0.07 13.27 -11.19
CA PRO A 120 -0.12 12.69 -12.52
C PRO A 120 1.22 12.39 -13.17
N GLN A 121 1.31 11.23 -13.82
CA GLN A 121 2.46 10.91 -14.64
C GLN A 121 2.41 11.75 -15.90
N LEU A 122 3.33 12.67 -16.01
CA LEU A 122 3.42 13.46 -17.23
C LEU A 122 4.10 12.63 -18.29
N THR A 123 3.29 12.08 -19.18
CA THR A 123 3.80 11.44 -20.38
C THR A 123 3.94 12.52 -21.44
N THR A 124 5.08 12.99 -21.59
CA THR A 124 5.39 13.83 -22.75
C THR A 124 6.34 13.12 -23.66
#